data_dd380f40a8831afb9147b4981fb94bd0
#
_entry.id   dd380f40a8831afb9147b4981fb94bd0
#
_cell.length_a   1.000
_cell.length_b   1.000
_cell.length_c   1.000
_cell.angle_alpha   90.00
_cell.angle_beta   90.00
_cell.angle_gamma   90.00
#
_symmetry.space_group_name_H-M   'P 1'
#
loop_
_entity.id
_entity.type
_entity.pdbx_description
1 polymer ?
#
loop_
_entity_poly.entity_id
_entity_poly.type
_entity_poly.pdbx_seq_one_letter_code
_entity_poly.pdbx_strand_id
1 'polypeptide(L)'
;SISYKEGIVNVNKNKNDGYLFPKIMYIPSERNFISTVKNVRNLKGLPNTLYTFSDEYIDAIETLEGRLELPINNAKFEYQKLSKMSSIIGEDYKINLSEASSGFQSIVPLYIVTRYLALSLNKEPNSTVKEISIEEGKRIREEIEKIYSNPKLSEEVRKASLEHLSSRFKHSCFINIVEEPEQNLYPSSQRIILNKLLEYTNLNKGNELLLTTHSPYIINYLTLCVKAKSVYAKLE
;
A
#
# COMPACT_ATOMS: atom_id res chain seq x y z
N SER A 1 13.25 -15.45 14.77
CA SER A 1 12.45 -16.57 14.26
C SER A 1 11.48 -17.07 15.31
N ILE A 2 10.31 -17.48 14.91
CA ILE A 2 9.28 -18.11 15.78
C ILE A 2 9.24 -19.59 15.42
N SER A 3 9.35 -20.46 16.42
CA SER A 3 9.15 -21.89 16.23
C SER A 3 8.16 -22.42 17.26
N TYR A 4 7.31 -23.36 16.83
CA TYR A 4 6.34 -24.04 17.68
C TYR A 4 6.71 -25.53 17.74
N LYS A 5 6.89 -26.04 18.95
CA LYS A 5 7.16 -27.47 19.17
C LYS A 5 6.53 -27.90 20.47
N GLU A 6 5.74 -28.98 20.45
CA GLU A 6 5.14 -29.63 21.62
C GLU A 6 4.36 -28.69 22.56
N GLY A 7 3.54 -27.77 21.99
CA GLY A 7 2.75 -26.82 22.78
C GLY A 7 3.52 -25.57 23.23
N ILE A 8 4.83 -25.49 22.94
CA ILE A 8 5.69 -24.35 23.34
C ILE A 8 6.02 -23.51 22.14
N VAL A 9 5.75 -22.18 22.26
CA VAL A 9 6.17 -21.18 21.28
C VAL A 9 7.52 -20.62 21.71
N ASN A 10 8.56 -20.87 20.91
CA ASN A 10 9.88 -20.28 21.11
C ASN A 10 10.06 -19.08 20.18
N VAL A 11 10.36 -17.91 20.76
CA VAL A 11 10.67 -16.69 20.02
C VAL A 11 12.15 -16.37 20.17
N ASN A 12 12.91 -16.65 19.12
CA ASN A 12 14.32 -16.24 19.08
C ASN A 12 14.43 -14.85 18.44
N LYS A 13 14.74 -13.84 19.23
CA LYS A 13 15.07 -12.50 18.75
C LYS A 13 16.52 -12.50 18.27
N ASN A 14 16.75 -12.28 16.98
CA ASN A 14 18.09 -11.92 16.50
C ASN A 14 18.39 -10.50 16.98
N LYS A 15 19.46 -10.35 17.75
CA LYS A 15 19.85 -9.07 18.38
C LYS A 15 20.37 -8.00 17.41
N ASN A 16 20.55 -8.30 16.14
CA ASN A 16 21.28 -7.45 15.19
C ASN A 16 20.47 -6.87 14.03
N ASP A 17 19.21 -7.25 13.86
CA ASP A 17 18.35 -6.61 12.85
C ASP A 17 17.46 -5.57 13.55
N GLY A 18 17.67 -4.30 13.25
CA GLY A 18 16.78 -3.23 13.68
C GLY A 18 15.34 -3.61 13.33
N TYR A 19 14.39 -3.40 14.26
CA TYR A 19 12.99 -3.68 14.01
C TYR A 19 12.48 -2.77 12.89
N LEU A 20 12.01 -3.37 11.80
CA LEU A 20 11.34 -2.66 10.73
C LEU A 20 9.88 -2.44 11.11
N PHE A 21 9.41 -1.20 11.01
CA PHE A 21 8.00 -0.85 11.21
C PHE A 21 7.28 -0.89 9.86
N PRO A 22 6.60 -2.00 9.52
CA PRO A 22 5.88 -2.09 8.26
C PRO A 22 4.57 -1.32 8.31
N LYS A 23 4.24 -0.64 7.22
CA LYS A 23 2.87 -0.23 6.93
C LYS A 23 2.16 -1.44 6.31
N ILE A 24 1.15 -1.97 6.99
CA ILE A 24 0.37 -3.11 6.48
C ILE A 24 -0.82 -2.55 5.70
N MET A 25 -0.93 -2.95 4.43
CA MET A 25 -2.05 -2.60 3.57
C MET A 25 -2.71 -3.88 3.04
N TYR A 26 -4.01 -3.94 3.23
CA TYR A 26 -4.86 -4.97 2.65
C TYR A 26 -5.66 -4.38 1.49
N ILE A 27 -5.51 -4.95 0.31
CA ILE A 27 -6.20 -4.55 -0.91
C ILE A 27 -7.21 -5.66 -1.26
N PRO A 28 -8.50 -5.43 -0.99
CA PRO A 28 -9.54 -6.44 -1.15
C PRO A 28 -9.88 -6.74 -2.60
N SER A 29 -10.56 -7.85 -2.84
CA SER A 29 -11.11 -8.21 -4.15
C SER A 29 -12.19 -7.23 -4.60
N GLU A 30 -12.97 -6.67 -3.68
CA GLU A 30 -14.03 -5.69 -3.97
C GLU A 30 -13.51 -4.28 -4.28
N ARG A 31 -12.21 -4.10 -4.47
CA ARG A 31 -11.58 -2.79 -4.71
C ARG A 31 -12.17 -1.97 -5.87
N ASN A 32 -12.78 -2.63 -6.85
CA ASN A 32 -13.45 -1.98 -7.98
C ASN A 32 -14.63 -1.10 -7.56
N PHE A 33 -15.25 -1.41 -6.41
CA PHE A 33 -16.31 -0.60 -5.81
C PHE A 33 -15.90 0.89 -5.66
N ILE A 34 -14.65 1.16 -5.27
CA ILE A 34 -14.13 2.52 -5.10
C ILE A 34 -14.18 3.34 -6.39
N SER A 35 -14.07 2.66 -7.54
CA SER A 35 -14.10 3.28 -8.86
C SER A 35 -15.49 3.74 -9.27
N THR A 36 -16.54 3.18 -8.65
CA THR A 36 -17.95 3.44 -8.99
C THR A 36 -18.63 4.45 -8.07
N VAL A 37 -18.05 4.73 -6.90
CA VAL A 37 -18.65 5.58 -5.88
C VAL A 37 -17.97 6.95 -5.84
N LYS A 38 -18.77 8.03 -5.98
CA LYS A 38 -18.25 9.40 -6.00
C LYS A 38 -17.69 9.91 -4.66
N ASN A 39 -18.23 9.47 -3.54
CA ASN A 39 -17.84 9.93 -2.19
C ASN A 39 -17.79 8.77 -1.20
N VAL A 40 -16.72 7.99 -1.25
CA VAL A 40 -16.56 6.80 -0.39
C VAL A 40 -16.53 7.16 1.09
N ARG A 41 -15.96 8.30 1.47
CA ARG A 41 -15.91 8.78 2.88
C ARG A 41 -17.30 9.00 3.51
N ASN A 42 -18.32 9.18 2.69
CA ASN A 42 -19.70 9.40 3.19
C ASN A 42 -20.51 8.11 3.36
N LEU A 43 -19.96 6.97 2.96
CA LEU A 43 -20.65 5.70 3.10
C LEU A 43 -20.55 5.20 4.53
N LYS A 44 -21.70 4.72 5.05
CA LYS A 44 -21.77 4.11 6.38
C LYS A 44 -21.92 2.59 6.23
N GLY A 45 -21.33 1.85 7.15
CA GLY A 45 -21.52 0.39 7.21
C GLY A 45 -20.60 -0.43 6.30
N LEU A 46 -19.57 0.17 5.73
CA LEU A 46 -18.54 -0.60 5.03
C LEU A 46 -17.69 -1.41 6.04
N PRO A 47 -17.19 -2.58 5.64
CA PRO A 47 -16.16 -3.29 6.40
C PRO A 47 -14.92 -2.41 6.64
N ASN A 48 -14.27 -2.56 7.79
CA ASN A 48 -13.09 -1.76 8.15
C ASN A 48 -11.96 -1.87 7.12
N THR A 49 -11.80 -3.02 6.48
CA THR A 49 -10.81 -3.25 5.42
C THR A 49 -11.05 -2.35 4.20
N LEU A 50 -12.32 -2.21 3.80
CA LEU A 50 -12.71 -1.32 2.69
C LEU A 50 -12.56 0.15 3.06
N TYR A 51 -12.84 0.54 4.31
CA TYR A 51 -12.58 1.92 4.77
C TYR A 51 -11.09 2.25 4.70
N THR A 52 -10.24 1.41 5.28
CA THR A 52 -8.79 1.65 5.30
C THR A 52 -8.22 1.73 3.88
N PHE A 53 -8.63 0.82 3.01
CA PHE A 53 -8.22 0.85 1.60
C PHE A 53 -8.72 2.10 0.87
N SER A 54 -9.96 2.51 1.14
CA SER A 54 -10.57 3.69 0.53
C SER A 54 -9.86 4.98 0.93
N ASP A 55 -9.53 5.12 2.21
CA ASP A 55 -8.80 6.29 2.72
C ASP A 55 -7.40 6.36 2.08
N GLU A 56 -6.69 5.24 2.02
CA GLU A 56 -5.37 5.19 1.39
C GLU A 56 -5.44 5.49 -0.13
N TYR A 57 -6.49 5.02 -0.81
CA TYR A 57 -6.70 5.35 -2.22
C TYR A 57 -6.96 6.84 -2.44
N ILE A 58 -7.79 7.46 -1.59
CA ILE A 58 -8.07 8.89 -1.68
C ILE A 58 -6.80 9.69 -1.43
N ASP A 59 -6.04 9.37 -0.39
CA ASP A 59 -4.78 10.03 -0.10
C ASP A 59 -3.79 9.89 -1.27
N ALA A 60 -3.75 8.70 -1.87
CA ALA A 60 -2.89 8.43 -3.03
C ALA A 60 -3.28 9.30 -4.24
N ILE A 61 -4.56 9.41 -4.60
CA ILE A 61 -4.99 10.22 -5.75
C ILE A 61 -4.88 11.73 -5.49
N GLU A 62 -5.07 12.18 -4.26
CA GLU A 62 -4.91 13.60 -3.87
C GLU A 62 -3.45 14.06 -3.95
N THR A 63 -2.50 13.15 -3.79
CA THR A 63 -1.06 13.46 -3.95
C THR A 63 -0.57 13.43 -5.39
N LEU A 64 -1.40 12.95 -6.34
CA LEU A 64 -1.01 12.91 -7.75
C LEU A 64 -0.92 14.32 -8.34
N GLU A 65 0.16 14.54 -9.07
CA GLU A 65 0.37 15.73 -9.89
C GLU A 65 0.28 15.34 -11.37
N GLY A 66 -0.66 15.94 -12.08
CA GLY A 66 -0.86 15.68 -13.51
C GLY A 66 -1.44 14.30 -13.83
N ARG A 67 -0.98 13.70 -14.92
CA ARG A 67 -1.46 12.42 -15.43
C ARG A 67 -0.52 11.30 -15.06
N LEU A 68 -1.07 10.20 -14.55
CA LEU A 68 -0.34 8.99 -14.23
C LEU A 68 -0.48 7.96 -15.35
N GLU A 69 0.63 7.48 -15.89
CA GLU A 69 0.61 6.39 -16.85
C GLU A 69 0.20 5.08 -16.18
N LEU A 70 -0.77 4.42 -16.79
CA LEU A 70 -1.23 3.10 -16.35
C LEU A 70 -0.39 2.00 -17.02
N PRO A 71 -0.16 0.89 -16.35
CA PRO A 71 0.69 -0.17 -16.89
C PRO A 71 0.03 -0.96 -18.04
N ILE A 72 -1.24 -0.70 -18.33
CA ILE A 72 -2.02 -1.41 -19.36
C ILE A 72 -2.57 -0.44 -20.41
N ASN A 73 -2.70 -0.93 -21.66
CA ASN A 73 -3.41 -0.29 -22.78
C ASN A 73 -2.91 1.13 -23.14
N ASN A 74 -1.67 1.49 -22.83
CA ASN A 74 -1.11 2.83 -23.03
C ASN A 74 -2.02 3.96 -22.50
N ALA A 75 -2.83 3.65 -21.50
CA ALA A 75 -3.78 4.59 -20.93
C ALA A 75 -3.15 5.40 -19.79
N LYS A 76 -3.75 6.56 -19.50
CA LYS A 76 -3.35 7.45 -18.40
C LYS A 76 -4.53 7.65 -17.45
N PHE A 77 -4.23 7.77 -16.18
CA PHE A 77 -5.18 8.16 -15.15
C PHE A 77 -5.02 9.64 -14.84
N GLU A 78 -6.12 10.36 -14.71
CA GLU A 78 -6.16 11.76 -14.29
C GLU A 78 -7.17 11.95 -13.17
N TYR A 79 -6.74 12.60 -12.09
CA TYR A 79 -7.64 13.01 -11.01
C TYR A 79 -7.77 14.53 -10.97
N GLN A 80 -8.99 15.02 -11.10
CA GLN A 80 -9.31 16.45 -11.01
C GLN A 80 -9.75 16.80 -9.59
N LYS A 81 -8.87 17.43 -8.81
CA LYS A 81 -9.10 17.75 -7.38
C LYS A 81 -10.33 18.62 -7.15
N LEU A 82 -10.62 19.59 -8.01
CA LEU A 82 -11.77 20.51 -7.86
C LEU A 82 -13.12 19.80 -8.05
N SER A 83 -13.23 18.98 -9.08
CA SER A 83 -14.45 18.25 -9.40
C SER A 83 -14.53 16.88 -8.72
N LYS A 84 -13.43 16.44 -8.08
CA LYS A 84 -13.25 15.09 -7.50
C LYS A 84 -13.55 13.97 -8.50
N MET A 85 -13.16 14.19 -9.76
CA MET A 85 -13.42 13.24 -10.84
C MET A 85 -12.15 12.51 -11.25
N SER A 86 -12.26 11.18 -11.33
CA SER A 86 -11.24 10.28 -11.84
C SER A 86 -11.56 9.91 -13.29
N SER A 87 -10.59 10.04 -14.18
CA SER A 87 -10.77 9.76 -15.61
C SER A 87 -9.65 8.86 -16.15
N ILE A 88 -10.01 8.04 -17.14
CA ILE A 88 -9.08 7.27 -17.97
C ILE A 88 -8.96 7.98 -19.31
N ILE A 89 -7.73 8.18 -19.74
CA ILE A 89 -7.40 8.83 -21.00
C ILE A 89 -6.62 7.82 -21.85
N GLY A 90 -7.18 7.47 -23.00
CA GLY A 90 -6.51 6.71 -24.07
C GLY A 90 -6.04 7.64 -25.18
N GLU A 91 -5.68 7.06 -26.34
CA GLU A 91 -5.24 7.84 -27.50
C GLU A 91 -6.38 8.73 -28.03
N ASP A 92 -7.58 8.19 -28.19
CA ASP A 92 -8.71 8.88 -28.81
C ASP A 92 -9.93 9.04 -27.87
N TYR A 93 -9.77 8.76 -26.55
CA TYR A 93 -10.89 8.84 -25.63
C TYR A 93 -10.50 9.38 -24.26
N LYS A 94 -11.48 9.99 -23.60
CA LYS A 94 -11.46 10.30 -22.15
C LYS A 94 -12.80 9.91 -21.57
N ILE A 95 -12.79 9.02 -20.59
CA ILE A 95 -14.00 8.52 -19.90
C ILE A 95 -13.81 8.62 -18.39
N ASN A 96 -14.92 8.73 -17.65
CA ASN A 96 -14.86 8.64 -16.20
C ASN A 96 -14.48 7.23 -15.78
N LEU A 97 -13.70 7.08 -14.70
CA LEU A 97 -13.33 5.78 -14.18
C LEU A 97 -14.55 4.91 -13.84
N SER A 98 -15.63 5.53 -13.34
CA SER A 98 -16.89 4.84 -13.04
C SER A 98 -17.61 4.24 -14.26
N GLU A 99 -17.31 4.74 -15.46
CA GLU A 99 -17.88 4.31 -16.74
C GLU A 99 -16.89 3.45 -17.54
N ALA A 100 -15.66 3.32 -17.04
CA ALA A 100 -14.62 2.52 -17.67
C ALA A 100 -14.91 1.01 -17.54
N SER A 101 -14.19 0.20 -18.31
CA SER A 101 -14.30 -1.27 -18.19
C SER A 101 -13.96 -1.74 -16.78
N SER A 102 -14.53 -2.89 -16.39
CA SER A 102 -14.27 -3.51 -15.07
C SER A 102 -12.78 -3.79 -14.82
N GLY A 103 -12.00 -4.02 -15.89
CA GLY A 103 -10.55 -4.16 -15.80
C GLY A 103 -9.87 -2.88 -15.31
N PHE A 104 -10.22 -1.72 -15.87
CA PHE A 104 -9.72 -0.43 -15.37
C PHE A 104 -10.21 -0.12 -13.95
N GLN A 105 -11.48 -0.39 -13.67
CA GLN A 105 -12.05 -0.18 -12.34
C GLN A 105 -11.35 -1.01 -11.26
N SER A 106 -10.85 -2.19 -11.62
CA SER A 106 -10.12 -3.08 -10.70
C SER A 106 -8.63 -2.74 -10.58
N ILE A 107 -7.95 -2.45 -11.71
CA ILE A 107 -6.50 -2.25 -11.72
C ILE A 107 -6.08 -0.88 -11.20
N VAL A 108 -6.87 0.17 -11.46
CA VAL A 108 -6.49 1.54 -11.10
C VAL A 108 -6.31 1.72 -9.60
N PRO A 109 -7.28 1.32 -8.73
CA PRO A 109 -7.10 1.43 -7.30
C PRO A 109 -5.92 0.58 -6.79
N LEU A 110 -5.77 -0.64 -7.27
CA LEU A 110 -4.66 -1.53 -6.92
C LEU A 110 -3.30 -0.88 -7.25
N TYR A 111 -3.16 -0.41 -8.48
CA TYR A 111 -1.91 0.16 -8.98
C TYR A 111 -1.54 1.46 -8.24
N ILE A 112 -2.51 2.36 -8.07
CA ILE A 112 -2.28 3.66 -7.44
C ILE A 112 -1.89 3.49 -5.98
N VAL A 113 -2.62 2.66 -5.21
CA VAL A 113 -2.30 2.43 -3.79
C VAL A 113 -0.94 1.77 -3.63
N THR A 114 -0.65 0.72 -4.41
CA THR A 114 0.67 0.05 -4.33
C THR A 114 1.81 1.01 -4.67
N ARG A 115 1.65 1.81 -5.74
CA ARG A 115 2.62 2.85 -6.11
C ARG A 115 2.81 3.88 -5.01
N TYR A 116 1.72 4.35 -4.43
CA TYR A 116 1.75 5.33 -3.35
C TYR A 116 2.49 4.79 -2.13
N LEU A 117 2.19 3.56 -1.69
CA LEU A 117 2.90 2.91 -0.60
C LEU A 117 4.41 2.86 -0.87
N ALA A 118 4.79 2.38 -2.06
CA ALA A 118 6.19 2.20 -2.43
C ALA A 118 6.98 3.52 -2.46
N LEU A 119 6.37 4.59 -3.00
CA LEU A 119 7.04 5.88 -3.14
C LEU A 119 6.96 6.74 -1.87
N SER A 120 5.96 6.53 -1.02
CA SER A 120 5.80 7.30 0.21
C SER A 120 6.86 7.00 1.27
N LEU A 121 7.43 5.79 1.24
CA LEU A 121 8.50 5.37 2.15
C LEU A 121 9.86 6.00 1.80
N ASN A 122 10.06 6.38 0.53
CA ASN A 122 11.33 6.93 0.03
C ASN A 122 11.40 8.47 0.12
N LYS A 123 10.33 9.13 0.59
CA LYS A 123 10.36 10.59 0.75
C LYS A 123 11.15 10.96 2.00
N GLU A 124 12.13 11.84 1.83
CA GLU A 124 12.88 12.44 2.95
C GLU A 124 11.96 13.16 3.94
N PRO A 125 12.37 13.28 5.22
CA PRO A 125 11.50 13.78 6.31
C PRO A 125 11.00 15.22 6.15
N ASN A 126 11.40 15.95 5.12
CA ASN A 126 11.07 17.37 4.90
C ASN A 126 9.90 17.64 3.95
N SER A 127 9.27 16.64 3.39
CA SER A 127 8.11 16.85 2.51
C SER A 127 6.81 16.59 3.26
N THR A 128 6.11 17.67 3.57
CA THR A 128 4.68 17.76 3.95
C THR A 128 4.16 16.73 4.95
N VAL A 129 3.67 17.23 6.07
CA VAL A 129 2.96 16.50 7.12
C VAL A 129 2.01 15.50 6.46
N LYS A 130 2.31 14.19 6.57
CA LYS A 130 1.33 13.15 6.24
C LYS A 130 0.11 13.38 7.11
N GLU A 131 -1.05 13.47 6.51
CA GLU A 131 -2.30 13.36 7.25
C GLU A 131 -2.32 11.95 7.87
N ILE A 132 -2.13 11.93 9.17
CA ILE A 132 -2.19 10.72 9.99
C ILE A 132 -3.65 10.28 10.02
N SER A 133 -3.94 9.00 9.84
CA SER A 133 -5.32 8.50 9.93
C SER A 133 -5.94 8.91 11.27
N ILE A 134 -7.27 9.10 11.31
CA ILE A 134 -7.97 9.54 12.53
C ILE A 134 -7.66 8.62 13.72
N GLU A 135 -7.56 7.31 13.48
CA GLU A 135 -7.21 6.33 14.53
C GLU A 135 -5.75 6.40 14.97
N GLU A 136 -4.83 6.54 14.03
CA GLU A 136 -3.41 6.77 14.32
C GLU A 136 -3.21 8.08 15.06
N GLY A 137 -3.86 9.14 14.63
CA GLY A 137 -3.84 10.44 15.29
C GLY A 137 -4.41 10.38 16.72
N LYS A 138 -5.40 9.52 16.96
CA LYS A 138 -5.94 9.30 18.31
C LYS A 138 -4.93 8.56 19.20
N ARG A 139 -4.33 7.49 18.71
CA ARG A 139 -3.29 6.73 19.43
C ARG A 139 -2.07 7.59 19.75
N ILE A 140 -1.61 8.39 18.80
CA ILE A 140 -0.48 9.31 19.01
C ILE A 140 -0.82 10.32 20.09
N ARG A 141 -2.02 10.91 20.06
CA ARG A 141 -2.47 11.85 21.11
C ARG A 141 -2.50 11.21 22.49
N GLU A 142 -3.05 10.01 22.60
CA GLU A 142 -3.10 9.26 23.86
C GLU A 142 -1.69 8.95 24.41
N GLU A 143 -0.74 8.60 23.55
CA GLU A 143 0.64 8.35 23.97
C GLU A 143 1.38 9.66 24.33
N ILE A 144 1.15 10.72 23.58
CA ILE A 144 1.69 12.06 23.90
C ILE A 144 1.13 12.53 25.25
N GLU A 145 -0.17 12.40 25.50
CA GLU A 145 -0.79 12.76 26.78
C GLU A 145 -0.19 11.97 27.94
N LYS A 146 0.08 10.67 27.78
CA LYS A 146 0.75 9.85 28.79
C LYS A 146 2.16 10.33 29.11
N ILE A 147 2.91 10.77 28.09
CA ILE A 147 4.27 11.32 28.27
C ILE A 147 4.21 12.65 29.01
N TYR A 148 3.28 13.55 28.64
CA TYR A 148 3.14 14.86 29.27
C TYR A 148 2.53 14.79 30.67
N SER A 149 1.59 13.90 30.93
CA SER A 149 0.90 13.72 32.21
C SER A 149 1.76 13.05 33.27
N ASN A 150 2.94 12.53 32.95
CA ASN A 150 3.80 11.82 33.87
C ASN A 150 4.76 12.83 34.58
N PRO A 151 4.50 13.19 35.83
CA PRO A 151 5.31 14.18 36.55
C PRO A 151 6.72 13.68 36.93
N LYS A 152 6.98 12.37 36.75
CA LYS A 152 8.28 11.75 37.09
C LYS A 152 9.30 11.84 35.95
N LEU A 153 8.89 12.29 34.76
CA LEU A 153 9.79 12.41 33.61
C LEU A 153 10.46 13.76 33.58
N SER A 154 11.80 13.79 33.55
CA SER A 154 12.55 15.01 33.26
C SER A 154 12.28 15.53 31.86
N GLU A 155 12.55 16.80 31.59
CA GLU A 155 12.32 17.40 30.27
C GLU A 155 13.15 16.75 29.17
N GLU A 156 14.36 16.32 29.46
CA GLU A 156 15.22 15.56 28.55
C GLU A 156 14.65 14.18 28.21
N VAL A 157 14.11 13.47 29.22
CA VAL A 157 13.47 12.16 29.02
C VAL A 157 12.16 12.30 28.24
N ARG A 158 11.40 13.39 28.46
CA ARG A 158 10.21 13.69 27.64
C ARG A 158 10.58 13.91 26.19
N LYS A 159 11.61 14.72 25.91
CA LYS A 159 12.08 14.99 24.55
C LYS A 159 12.54 13.69 23.85
N ALA A 160 13.36 12.88 24.52
CA ALA A 160 13.79 11.59 23.99
C ALA A 160 12.62 10.63 23.77
N SER A 161 11.62 10.63 24.67
CA SER A 161 10.40 9.81 24.50
C SER A 161 9.55 10.25 23.32
N LEU A 162 9.42 11.56 23.09
CA LEU A 162 8.72 12.12 21.92
C LEU A 162 9.46 11.86 20.61
N GLU A 163 10.79 11.93 20.61
CA GLU A 163 11.62 11.56 19.45
C GLU A 163 11.47 10.06 19.14
N HIS A 164 11.50 9.23 20.17
CA HIS A 164 11.28 7.78 20.01
C HIS A 164 9.85 7.48 19.55
N LEU A 165 8.84 8.18 20.07
CA LEU A 165 7.46 8.07 19.61
C LEU A 165 7.36 8.45 18.13
N SER A 166 7.91 9.59 17.74
CA SER A 166 7.94 10.06 16.35
C SER A 166 8.63 9.06 15.42
N SER A 167 9.71 8.41 15.85
CA SER A 167 10.40 7.38 15.05
C SER A 167 9.57 6.12 14.86
N ARG A 168 8.72 5.75 15.83
CA ARG A 168 7.81 4.59 15.77
C ARG A 168 6.73 4.74 14.69
N PHE A 169 6.35 5.97 14.34
CA PHE A 169 5.33 6.24 13.30
C PHE A 169 5.94 6.46 11.91
N LYS A 170 7.25 6.32 11.76
CA LYS A 170 7.90 6.27 10.45
C LYS A 170 7.96 4.83 9.98
N HIS A 171 7.09 4.50 9.05
CA HIS A 171 7.17 3.19 8.39
C HIS A 171 8.46 3.12 7.57
N SER A 172 9.22 2.05 7.76
CA SER A 172 10.47 1.78 7.03
C SER A 172 10.26 0.85 5.83
N CYS A 173 9.17 0.11 5.84
CA CYS A 173 8.76 -0.81 4.78
C CYS A 173 7.25 -0.96 4.76
N PHE A 174 6.72 -1.69 3.78
CA PHE A 174 5.31 -2.06 3.74
C PHE A 174 5.13 -3.57 3.59
N ILE A 175 3.99 -4.05 4.06
CA ILE A 175 3.46 -5.39 3.76
C ILE A 175 2.17 -5.18 2.99
N ASN A 176 2.17 -5.52 1.70
CA ASN A 176 1.01 -5.39 0.83
C ASN A 176 0.33 -6.74 0.67
N ILE A 177 -0.91 -6.86 1.14
CA ILE A 177 -1.72 -8.06 1.05
C ILE A 177 -2.78 -7.80 -0.02
N VAL A 178 -2.68 -8.47 -1.16
CA VAL A 178 -3.52 -8.24 -2.32
C VAL A 178 -4.36 -9.47 -2.62
N GLU A 179 -5.67 -9.31 -2.59
CA GLU A 179 -6.59 -10.34 -3.05
C GLU A 179 -6.84 -10.23 -4.55
N GLU A 180 -6.82 -11.36 -5.22
CA GLU A 180 -7.17 -11.54 -6.63
C GLU A 180 -6.62 -10.41 -7.53
N PRO A 181 -5.29 -10.24 -7.64
CA PRO A 181 -4.72 -9.20 -8.51
C PRO A 181 -5.13 -9.35 -9.97
N GLU A 182 -5.57 -10.53 -10.36
CA GLU A 182 -6.07 -10.89 -11.70
C GLU A 182 -7.47 -10.42 -12.01
N GLN A 183 -8.22 -9.92 -11.04
CA GLN A 183 -9.65 -9.65 -11.18
C GLN A 183 -9.97 -8.78 -12.39
N ASN A 184 -10.88 -9.29 -13.25
CA ASN A 184 -11.33 -8.64 -14.49
C ASN A 184 -10.22 -8.33 -15.52
N LEU A 185 -9.09 -9.06 -15.47
CA LEU A 185 -7.94 -8.83 -16.34
C LEU A 185 -7.68 -10.00 -17.30
N TYR A 186 -7.31 -9.68 -18.53
CA TYR A 186 -6.74 -10.64 -19.47
C TYR A 186 -5.38 -11.16 -18.96
N PRO A 187 -4.98 -12.39 -19.36
CA PRO A 187 -3.71 -12.97 -18.93
C PRO A 187 -2.48 -12.09 -19.16
N SER A 188 -2.42 -11.38 -20.28
CA SER A 188 -1.33 -10.43 -20.56
C SER A 188 -1.30 -9.27 -19.56
N SER A 189 -2.45 -8.73 -19.19
CA SER A 189 -2.57 -7.67 -18.20
C SER A 189 -2.27 -8.17 -16.79
N GLN A 190 -2.62 -9.41 -16.46
CA GLN A 190 -2.26 -10.06 -15.21
C GLN A 190 -0.74 -10.13 -15.03
N ARG A 191 0.00 -10.50 -16.09
CA ARG A 191 1.46 -10.48 -16.07
C ARG A 191 2.02 -9.08 -15.82
N ILE A 192 1.47 -8.07 -16.48
CA ILE A 192 1.94 -6.70 -16.36
C ILE A 192 1.74 -6.19 -14.94
N ILE A 193 0.55 -6.40 -14.35
CA ILE A 193 0.29 -5.94 -12.97
C ILE A 193 1.14 -6.70 -11.96
N LEU A 194 1.31 -8.02 -12.11
CA LEU A 194 2.20 -8.79 -11.24
C LEU A 194 3.63 -8.24 -11.27
N ASN A 195 4.16 -7.95 -12.46
CA ASN A 195 5.49 -7.36 -12.60
C ASN A 195 5.60 -6.01 -11.87
N LYS A 196 4.55 -5.16 -11.96
CA LYS A 196 4.52 -3.88 -11.25
C LYS A 196 4.43 -4.04 -9.73
N LEU A 197 3.65 -5.01 -9.24
CA LEU A 197 3.61 -5.32 -7.81
C LEU A 197 4.97 -5.79 -7.30
N LEU A 198 5.64 -6.67 -8.04
CA LEU A 198 6.98 -7.13 -7.71
C LEU A 198 8.03 -6.01 -7.79
N GLU A 199 7.96 -5.15 -8.81
CA GLU A 199 8.84 -3.98 -8.97
C GLU A 199 8.74 -3.08 -7.74
N TYR A 200 7.54 -2.68 -7.34
CA TYR A 200 7.32 -1.81 -6.18
C TYR A 200 7.73 -2.49 -4.86
N THR A 201 7.49 -3.78 -4.74
CA THR A 201 7.90 -4.53 -3.54
C THR A 201 9.43 -4.58 -3.41
N ASN A 202 10.15 -4.71 -4.52
CA ASN A 202 11.61 -4.80 -4.52
C ASN A 202 12.32 -3.43 -4.41
N LEU A 203 11.59 -2.30 -4.32
CA LEU A 203 12.23 -0.98 -4.17
C LEU A 203 12.95 -0.81 -2.84
N ASN A 204 12.43 -1.40 -1.76
CA ASN A 204 13.02 -1.28 -0.42
C ASN A 204 13.19 -2.64 0.24
N LYS A 205 14.30 -2.79 0.95
CA LYS A 205 14.52 -3.97 1.79
C LYS A 205 13.48 -4.01 2.92
N GLY A 206 12.86 -5.17 3.11
CA GLY A 206 11.82 -5.37 4.13
C GLY A 206 10.40 -5.16 3.63
N ASN A 207 10.20 -4.71 2.39
CA ASN A 207 8.88 -4.77 1.78
C ASN A 207 8.49 -6.23 1.52
N GLU A 208 7.21 -6.53 1.73
CA GLU A 208 6.64 -7.85 1.50
C GLU A 208 5.37 -7.75 0.66
N LEU A 209 5.13 -8.76 -0.17
CA LEU A 209 3.92 -8.92 -0.99
C LEU A 209 3.30 -10.28 -0.71
N LEU A 210 2.05 -10.26 -0.25
CA LEU A 210 1.21 -11.43 -0.08
C LEU A 210 0.12 -11.39 -1.14
N LEU A 211 -0.04 -12.48 -1.90
CA LEU A 211 -1.07 -12.58 -2.93
C LEU A 211 -1.98 -13.76 -2.63
N THR A 212 -3.29 -13.55 -2.73
CA THR A 212 -4.25 -14.64 -2.90
C THR A 212 -4.75 -14.62 -4.33
N THR A 213 -4.82 -15.77 -4.99
CA THR A 213 -5.16 -15.84 -6.40
C THR A 213 -5.85 -17.15 -6.76
N HIS A 214 -6.81 -17.08 -7.68
CA HIS A 214 -7.42 -18.22 -8.37
C HIS A 214 -6.88 -18.37 -9.80
N SER A 215 -5.98 -17.47 -10.24
CA SER A 215 -5.46 -17.47 -11.60
C SER A 215 -4.24 -18.38 -11.77
N PRO A 216 -4.32 -19.41 -12.61
CA PRO A 216 -3.15 -20.20 -12.97
C PRO A 216 -2.08 -19.37 -13.68
N TYR A 217 -2.45 -18.28 -14.33
CA TYR A 217 -1.51 -17.36 -15.01
C TYR A 217 -0.63 -16.62 -14.00
N ILE A 218 -1.21 -16.08 -12.92
CA ILE A 218 -0.45 -15.42 -11.84
C ILE A 218 0.56 -16.39 -11.25
N ILE A 219 0.15 -17.64 -10.93
CA ILE A 219 1.03 -18.66 -10.37
C ILE A 219 2.17 -19.00 -11.35
N ASN A 220 1.86 -19.18 -12.62
CA ASN A 220 2.86 -19.50 -13.64
C ASN A 220 3.85 -18.34 -13.85
N TYR A 221 3.37 -17.10 -13.94
CA TYR A 221 4.25 -15.93 -14.09
C TYR A 221 5.13 -15.73 -12.88
N LEU A 222 4.60 -15.87 -11.66
CA LEU A 222 5.40 -15.80 -10.44
C LEU A 222 6.49 -16.88 -10.40
N THR A 223 6.12 -18.11 -10.79
CA THR A 223 7.07 -19.22 -10.88
C THR A 223 8.20 -18.92 -11.87
N LEU A 224 7.88 -18.32 -13.01
CA LEU A 224 8.88 -17.90 -14.02
C LEU A 224 9.81 -16.80 -13.46
N CYS A 225 9.28 -15.82 -12.74
CA CYS A 225 10.07 -14.76 -12.10
C CYS A 225 11.06 -15.34 -11.09
N VAL A 226 10.61 -16.27 -10.23
CA VAL A 226 11.47 -16.95 -9.24
C VAL A 226 12.57 -17.77 -9.92
N LYS A 227 12.21 -18.54 -10.96
CA LYS A 227 13.18 -19.33 -11.73
C LYS A 227 14.20 -18.45 -12.44
N ALA A 228 13.77 -17.34 -13.06
CA ALA A 228 14.67 -16.39 -13.71
C ALA A 228 15.71 -15.84 -12.72
N LYS A 229 15.27 -15.39 -11.54
CA LYS A 229 16.19 -14.92 -10.49
C LYS A 229 17.20 -15.99 -10.09
N SER A 230 16.79 -17.24 -9.96
CA SER A 230 17.68 -18.35 -9.58
C SER A 230 18.71 -18.69 -10.67
N VAL A 231 18.40 -18.43 -11.94
CA VAL A 231 19.33 -18.58 -13.06
C VAL A 231 20.36 -17.46 -13.07
N TYR A 232 19.90 -16.20 -12.90
CA TYR A 232 20.81 -15.05 -12.84
C TYR A 232 21.80 -15.17 -11.68
N ALA A 233 21.34 -15.57 -10.49
CA ALA A 233 22.20 -15.75 -9.31
C ALA A 233 23.25 -16.88 -9.44
N LYS A 234 23.15 -17.73 -10.48
CA LYS A 234 24.16 -18.77 -10.78
C LYS A 234 25.17 -18.32 -11.84
N LEU A 235 24.92 -17.17 -12.47
CA LEU A 235 25.80 -16.62 -13.53
C LEU A 235 26.71 -15.51 -12.97
N GLU A 236 26.45 -15.03 -11.75
CA GLU A 236 27.34 -14.18 -10.94
C GLU A 236 28.28 -15.03 -10.08
#